data_208a3246da66633a4ba9312ab926f850
#
_entry.id   208a3246da66633a4ba9312ab926f850
#
_cell.length_a   1.000
_cell.length_b   1.000
_cell.length_c   1.000
_cell.angle_alpha   90.00
_cell.angle_beta   90.00
_cell.angle_gamma   90.00
#
_symmetry.space_group_name_H-M   'P 1'
#
loop_
_entity.id
_entity.type
_entity.pdbx_description
1 polymer ?
#
loop_
_entity_poly.entity_id
_entity_poly.type
_entity_poly.pdbx_seq_one_letter_code
_entity_poly.pdbx_strand_id
1 'polypeptide(L)'
;MSRYDFRSPRLHVEDALKPGAEVTLDKSQVHYLRHVLRLKAGDGVLAFNGRDGEWRATLAASGKRTTLALQEQARPQTAPLDLHYLFAPLKHERLDYMVQKAVEMGVSRLQPVLTQHTQVKRVNLGRMRANAIEAAEQCGVLSLPEISEPTTFRRAIAARKPDRLLVFCDEDAEVKDPVAALADARLAPSAMLPLTMPQAGGPQLPPALALLVGPEGGFAEDERAALQKLPNIVRLSLGPRILRADTAAVAALALMQAVLGDWR
;
A
#
# COMPACT_ATOMS: atom_id res chain seq x y z
N MET A 1 -17.73 -17.66 10.11
CA MET A 1 -16.63 -17.15 9.28
C MET A 1 -15.52 -18.17 9.28
N SER A 2 -15.11 -18.70 8.13
CA SER A 2 -13.95 -19.58 8.01
C SER A 2 -12.71 -18.79 8.49
N ARG A 3 -11.99 -19.36 9.47
CA ARG A 3 -10.80 -18.72 10.03
C ARG A 3 -9.74 -18.64 8.94
N TYR A 4 -9.20 -17.45 8.68
CA TYR A 4 -8.16 -17.25 7.68
C TYR A 4 -6.97 -18.19 7.94
N ASP A 5 -6.48 -18.84 6.90
CA ASP A 5 -5.34 -19.77 6.99
C ASP A 5 -4.02 -19.00 6.91
N PHE A 6 -3.49 -18.58 8.08
CA PHE A 6 -2.19 -17.93 8.19
C PHE A 6 -0.99 -18.89 8.13
N ARG A 7 -1.23 -20.20 8.04
CA ARG A 7 -0.14 -21.20 8.09
C ARG A 7 0.31 -21.64 6.71
N SER A 8 -0.58 -21.63 5.73
CA SER A 8 -0.24 -22.01 4.37
C SER A 8 0.64 -20.93 3.72
N PRO A 9 1.74 -21.31 3.07
CA PRO A 9 2.57 -20.38 2.32
C PRO A 9 1.77 -19.75 1.20
N ARG A 10 2.03 -18.47 0.93
CA ARG A 10 1.39 -17.69 -0.12
C ARG A 10 2.38 -17.39 -1.23
N LEU A 11 1.88 -17.34 -2.45
CA LEU A 11 2.69 -17.03 -3.62
C LEU A 11 1.92 -16.12 -4.57
N HIS A 12 2.53 -15.00 -4.93
CA HIS A 12 2.04 -14.15 -6.02
C HIS A 12 2.41 -14.77 -7.37
N VAL A 13 1.45 -14.81 -8.29
CA VAL A 13 1.63 -15.26 -9.66
C VAL A 13 0.99 -14.29 -10.64
N GLU A 14 1.48 -14.23 -11.87
CA GLU A 14 0.92 -13.32 -12.90
C GLU A 14 -0.22 -13.97 -13.70
N ASP A 15 -0.28 -15.31 -13.73
CA ASP A 15 -1.25 -16.07 -14.50
C ASP A 15 -2.69 -15.88 -14.00
N ALA A 16 -3.65 -16.11 -14.90
CA ALA A 16 -5.07 -16.11 -14.52
C ALA A 16 -5.39 -17.33 -13.64
N LEU A 17 -6.09 -17.09 -12.54
CA LEU A 17 -6.46 -18.11 -11.57
C LEU A 17 -7.92 -18.57 -11.81
N LYS A 18 -8.10 -19.86 -12.09
CA LYS A 18 -9.41 -20.50 -12.31
C LYS A 18 -9.38 -21.97 -11.90
N PRO A 19 -10.52 -22.60 -11.62
CA PRO A 19 -10.57 -23.99 -11.19
C PRO A 19 -9.89 -24.91 -12.21
N GLY A 20 -9.04 -25.82 -11.73
CA GLY A 20 -8.37 -26.84 -12.55
C GLY A 20 -7.25 -26.32 -13.45
N ALA A 21 -6.91 -25.02 -13.40
CA ALA A 21 -5.78 -24.51 -14.15
C ALA A 21 -4.44 -24.90 -13.51
N GLU A 22 -3.40 -24.98 -14.32
CA GLU A 22 -2.01 -25.13 -13.90
C GLU A 22 -1.22 -23.85 -14.16
N VAL A 23 -0.53 -23.36 -13.14
CA VAL A 23 0.37 -22.20 -13.22
C VAL A 23 1.79 -22.70 -13.22
N THR A 24 2.55 -22.36 -14.25
CA THR A 24 3.99 -22.71 -14.33
C THR A 24 4.81 -21.72 -13.52
N LEU A 25 5.59 -22.23 -12.58
CA LEU A 25 6.44 -21.40 -11.72
C LEU A 25 7.77 -21.05 -12.42
N ASP A 26 8.21 -19.82 -12.20
CA ASP A 26 9.55 -19.39 -12.59
C ASP A 26 10.64 -19.95 -11.67
N LYS A 27 11.92 -19.72 -12.04
CA LYS A 27 13.06 -20.25 -11.28
C LYS A 27 13.14 -19.70 -9.86
N SER A 28 12.78 -18.45 -9.63
CA SER A 28 12.83 -17.80 -8.32
C SER A 28 11.73 -18.33 -7.40
N GLN A 29 10.51 -18.49 -7.93
CA GLN A 29 9.37 -19.08 -7.24
C GLN A 29 9.63 -20.54 -6.86
N VAL A 30 10.20 -21.33 -7.79
CA VAL A 30 10.61 -22.73 -7.52
C VAL A 30 11.67 -22.78 -6.42
N HIS A 31 12.68 -21.90 -6.50
CA HIS A 31 13.72 -21.83 -5.48
C HIS A 31 13.12 -21.51 -4.11
N TYR A 32 12.28 -20.50 -4.04
CA TYR A 32 11.60 -20.08 -2.80
C TYR A 32 10.80 -21.24 -2.20
N LEU A 33 9.88 -21.84 -2.96
CA LEU A 33 9.02 -22.91 -2.44
C LEU A 33 9.80 -24.15 -2.02
N ARG A 34 10.76 -24.62 -2.87
CA ARG A 34 11.45 -25.88 -2.65
C ARG A 34 12.68 -25.79 -1.74
N HIS A 35 13.43 -24.69 -1.82
CA HIS A 35 14.71 -24.59 -1.11
C HIS A 35 14.60 -23.72 0.15
N VAL A 36 13.80 -22.65 0.14
CA VAL A 36 13.58 -21.81 1.32
C VAL A 36 12.50 -22.41 2.21
N LEU A 37 11.30 -22.65 1.67
CA LEU A 37 10.16 -23.21 2.41
C LEU A 37 10.18 -24.75 2.50
N ARG A 38 11.03 -25.42 1.71
CA ARG A 38 11.24 -26.88 1.69
C ARG A 38 9.97 -27.69 1.38
N LEU A 39 9.08 -27.11 0.57
CA LEU A 39 7.87 -27.77 0.16
C LEU A 39 8.15 -28.92 -0.84
N LYS A 40 7.31 -29.94 -0.77
CA LYS A 40 7.35 -31.14 -1.63
C LYS A 40 6.15 -31.13 -2.59
N ALA A 41 6.21 -31.94 -3.63
CA ALA A 41 5.04 -32.22 -4.44
C ALA A 41 3.90 -32.75 -3.57
N GLY A 42 2.69 -32.20 -3.73
CA GLY A 42 1.53 -32.47 -2.91
C GLY A 42 1.28 -31.44 -1.79
N ASP A 43 2.27 -30.61 -1.43
CA ASP A 43 2.08 -29.58 -0.41
C ASP A 43 1.20 -28.43 -0.92
N GLY A 44 0.39 -27.88 -0.01
CA GLY A 44 -0.54 -26.78 -0.29
C GLY A 44 0.13 -25.43 -0.33
N VAL A 45 -0.31 -24.58 -1.26
CA VAL A 45 0.10 -23.17 -1.41
C VAL A 45 -1.16 -22.35 -1.68
N LEU A 46 -1.21 -21.13 -1.17
CA LEU A 46 -2.23 -20.15 -1.52
C LEU A 46 -1.69 -19.25 -2.63
N ALA A 47 -2.26 -19.31 -3.83
CA ALA A 47 -1.88 -18.49 -4.97
C ALA A 47 -2.79 -17.27 -5.10
N PHE A 48 -2.25 -16.09 -5.43
CA PHE A 48 -3.03 -14.89 -5.71
C PHE A 48 -2.35 -14.04 -6.79
N ASN A 49 -3.14 -13.17 -7.47
CA ASN A 49 -2.63 -12.34 -8.56
C ASN A 49 -3.16 -10.90 -8.56
N GLY A 50 -3.87 -10.49 -7.53
CA GLY A 50 -4.46 -9.15 -7.43
C GLY A 50 -5.76 -8.93 -8.24
N ARG A 51 -6.27 -9.97 -8.92
CA ARG A 51 -7.45 -9.88 -9.78
C ARG A 51 -8.50 -10.96 -9.49
N ASP A 52 -8.03 -12.18 -9.33
CA ASP A 52 -8.89 -13.37 -9.30
C ASP A 52 -9.10 -13.89 -7.87
N GLY A 53 -8.68 -13.13 -6.85
CA GLY A 53 -8.72 -13.55 -5.45
C GLY A 53 -7.58 -14.49 -5.09
N GLU A 54 -7.75 -15.24 -4.01
CA GLU A 54 -6.79 -16.21 -3.50
C GLU A 54 -7.31 -17.64 -3.71
N TRP A 55 -6.45 -18.52 -4.18
CA TRP A 55 -6.78 -19.87 -4.59
C TRP A 55 -5.94 -20.89 -3.84
N ARG A 56 -6.57 -21.94 -3.36
CA ARG A 56 -5.86 -23.14 -2.91
C ARG A 56 -5.23 -23.81 -4.12
N ALA A 57 -3.96 -24.13 -4.00
CA ALA A 57 -3.19 -24.82 -5.01
C ALA A 57 -2.32 -25.89 -4.38
N THR A 58 -1.95 -26.88 -5.17
CA THR A 58 -1.03 -27.94 -4.77
C THR A 58 0.22 -27.86 -5.63
N LEU A 59 1.38 -27.90 -4.98
CA LEU A 59 2.66 -27.95 -5.69
C LEU A 59 2.78 -29.26 -6.46
N ALA A 60 2.96 -29.17 -7.76
CA ALA A 60 3.03 -30.32 -8.65
C ALA A 60 4.32 -30.32 -9.49
N ALA A 61 4.60 -31.44 -10.11
CA ALA A 61 5.68 -31.57 -11.10
C ALA A 61 5.06 -32.03 -12.41
N SER A 62 5.22 -31.25 -13.47
CA SER A 62 4.79 -31.59 -14.82
C SER A 62 6.03 -31.75 -15.72
N GLY A 63 6.52 -32.98 -15.85
CA GLY A 63 7.77 -33.28 -16.50
C GLY A 63 8.97 -32.64 -15.79
N LYS A 64 9.68 -31.74 -16.49
CA LYS A 64 10.82 -30.96 -15.93
C LYS A 64 10.38 -29.63 -15.27
N ARG A 65 9.10 -29.29 -15.30
CA ARG A 65 8.57 -28.04 -14.78
C ARG A 65 7.95 -28.25 -13.41
N THR A 66 8.02 -27.24 -12.58
CA THR A 66 7.27 -27.17 -11.33
C THR A 66 6.04 -26.29 -11.56
N THR A 67 4.86 -26.76 -11.19
CA THR A 67 3.59 -26.07 -11.39
C THR A 67 2.80 -25.99 -10.09
N LEU A 68 1.83 -25.09 -10.05
CA LEU A 68 0.74 -25.09 -9.07
C LEU A 68 -0.53 -25.57 -9.75
N ALA A 69 -1.10 -26.67 -9.26
CA ALA A 69 -2.42 -27.15 -9.68
C ALA A 69 -3.49 -26.44 -8.84
N LEU A 70 -4.27 -25.54 -9.47
CA LEU A 70 -5.31 -24.77 -8.80
C LEU A 70 -6.54 -25.62 -8.49
N GLN A 71 -7.08 -25.48 -7.28
CA GLN A 71 -8.22 -26.24 -6.78
C GLN A 71 -9.47 -25.36 -6.69
N GLU A 72 -9.62 -24.64 -5.59
CA GLU A 72 -10.79 -23.83 -5.26
C GLU A 72 -10.37 -22.41 -4.85
N GLN A 73 -11.27 -21.46 -5.02
CA GLN A 73 -11.06 -20.10 -4.54
C GLN A 73 -11.23 -20.06 -3.02
N ALA A 74 -10.15 -19.74 -2.32
CA ALA A 74 -10.14 -19.63 -0.86
C ALA A 74 -10.74 -18.29 -0.37
N ARG A 75 -10.48 -17.19 -1.12
CA ARG A 75 -11.05 -15.87 -0.86
C ARG A 75 -11.34 -15.13 -2.17
N PRO A 76 -12.49 -14.45 -2.29
CA PRO A 76 -12.76 -13.59 -3.44
C PRO A 76 -11.81 -12.38 -3.45
N GLN A 77 -11.57 -11.81 -4.62
CA GLN A 77 -10.86 -10.54 -4.73
C GLN A 77 -11.68 -9.43 -4.09
N THR A 78 -11.03 -8.62 -3.28
CA THR A 78 -11.58 -7.39 -2.71
C THR A 78 -10.87 -6.17 -3.29
N ALA A 79 -11.62 -5.11 -3.54
CA ALA A 79 -11.00 -3.84 -3.95
C ALA A 79 -10.15 -3.28 -2.79
N PRO A 80 -8.92 -2.83 -3.06
CA PRO A 80 -8.13 -2.16 -2.04
C PRO A 80 -8.73 -0.80 -1.67
N LEU A 81 -8.42 -0.31 -0.47
CA LEU A 81 -8.68 1.08 -0.11
C LEU A 81 -7.93 2.01 -1.09
N ASP A 82 -8.57 3.08 -1.55
CA ASP A 82 -7.92 4.10 -2.38
C ASP A 82 -7.00 4.99 -1.52
N LEU A 83 -5.91 4.43 -1.06
CA LEU A 83 -4.89 5.08 -0.22
C LEU A 83 -3.56 5.17 -0.96
N HIS A 84 -3.19 6.39 -1.34
CA HIS A 84 -1.89 6.66 -1.98
C HIS A 84 -0.84 7.06 -0.94
N TYR A 85 0.35 6.53 -1.06
CA TYR A 85 1.48 6.96 -0.26
C TYR A 85 2.51 7.67 -1.14
N LEU A 86 2.65 8.98 -0.93
CA LEU A 86 3.62 9.87 -1.54
C LEU A 86 4.77 10.06 -0.56
N PHE A 87 6.00 9.86 -0.99
CA PHE A 87 7.13 9.89 -0.07
C PHE A 87 8.42 10.38 -0.73
N ALA A 88 9.23 11.11 0.03
CA ALA A 88 10.60 11.37 -0.36
C ALA A 88 11.40 10.06 -0.28
N PRO A 89 12.10 9.65 -1.38
CA PRO A 89 12.85 8.41 -1.38
C PRO A 89 13.91 8.35 -0.29
N LEU A 90 13.93 7.23 0.44
CA LEU A 90 14.91 6.93 1.48
C LEU A 90 16.07 6.09 0.93
N LYS A 91 17.16 5.97 1.71
CA LYS A 91 18.30 5.13 1.36
C LYS A 91 17.98 3.65 1.56
N HIS A 92 18.28 2.85 0.53
CA HIS A 92 18.31 1.37 0.52
C HIS A 92 17.38 0.65 1.51
N GLU A 93 17.93 0.11 2.62
CA GLU A 93 17.22 -0.74 3.58
C GLU A 93 15.99 -0.08 4.20
N ARG A 94 16.03 1.24 4.43
CA ARG A 94 14.87 1.97 4.92
C ARG A 94 13.76 2.08 3.89
N LEU A 95 14.12 2.23 2.61
CA LEU A 95 13.13 2.23 1.53
C LEU A 95 12.45 0.87 1.44
N ASP A 96 13.22 -0.22 1.52
CA ASP A 96 12.68 -1.57 1.51
C ASP A 96 11.72 -1.81 2.67
N TYR A 97 12.14 -1.47 3.90
CA TYR A 97 11.29 -1.55 5.09
C TYR A 97 10.00 -0.73 4.94
N MET A 98 10.11 0.50 4.48
CA MET A 98 8.97 1.40 4.31
C MET A 98 7.98 0.88 3.26
N VAL A 99 8.46 0.32 2.13
CA VAL A 99 7.62 -0.30 1.10
C VAL A 99 6.84 -1.48 1.69
N GLN A 100 7.53 -2.36 2.44
CA GLN A 100 6.87 -3.49 3.11
C GLN A 100 5.77 -3.01 4.06
N LYS A 101 6.08 -2.04 4.93
CA LYS A 101 5.11 -1.52 5.90
C LYS A 101 3.95 -0.78 5.24
N ALA A 102 4.19 -0.07 4.15
CA ALA A 102 3.10 0.57 3.39
C ALA A 102 2.12 -0.46 2.80
N VAL A 103 2.61 -1.59 2.30
CA VAL A 103 1.77 -2.70 1.83
C VAL A 103 0.97 -3.31 2.98
N GLU A 104 1.62 -3.60 4.11
CA GLU A 104 0.96 -4.13 5.31
C GLU A 104 -0.15 -3.19 5.82
N MET A 105 0.04 -1.87 5.65
CA MET A 105 -0.94 -0.83 6.01
C MET A 105 -2.00 -0.57 4.92
N GLY A 106 -2.06 -1.40 3.86
CA GLY A 106 -3.12 -1.35 2.85
C GLY A 106 -2.98 -0.22 1.83
N VAL A 107 -1.78 0.30 1.61
CA VAL A 107 -1.53 1.30 0.56
C VAL A 107 -1.75 0.70 -0.82
N SER A 108 -2.55 1.38 -1.66
CA SER A 108 -2.85 0.95 -3.03
C SER A 108 -1.95 1.58 -4.10
N ARG A 109 -1.19 2.64 -3.75
CA ARG A 109 -0.22 3.29 -4.65
C ARG A 109 0.98 3.82 -3.89
N LEU A 110 2.18 3.52 -4.40
CA LEU A 110 3.46 4.03 -3.93
C LEU A 110 4.02 5.03 -4.94
N GLN A 111 4.13 6.30 -4.54
CA GLN A 111 4.59 7.38 -5.41
C GLN A 111 5.84 8.05 -4.82
N PRO A 112 7.05 7.75 -5.32
CA PRO A 112 8.23 8.50 -4.95
C PRO A 112 8.13 9.96 -5.42
N VAL A 113 8.38 10.91 -4.50
CA VAL A 113 8.27 12.35 -4.75
C VAL A 113 9.61 13.02 -4.43
N LEU A 114 10.19 13.70 -5.40
CA LEU A 114 11.44 14.44 -5.24
C LEU A 114 11.13 15.85 -4.75
N THR A 115 11.37 16.08 -3.48
CA THR A 115 11.30 17.40 -2.82
C THR A 115 12.67 18.08 -2.87
N GLN A 116 12.74 19.34 -2.47
CA GLN A 116 13.98 20.13 -2.48
C GLN A 116 15.08 19.46 -1.62
N HIS A 117 14.73 18.91 -0.46
CA HIS A 117 15.69 18.30 0.46
C HIS A 117 15.86 16.79 0.26
N THR A 118 15.28 16.22 -0.81
CA THR A 118 15.44 14.78 -1.13
C THR A 118 16.89 14.48 -1.51
N GLN A 119 17.52 13.58 -0.78
CA GLN A 119 18.91 13.17 -1.04
C GLN A 119 19.02 12.08 -2.10
N VAL A 120 18.05 11.16 -2.14
CA VAL A 120 18.03 10.00 -3.04
C VAL A 120 17.22 10.33 -4.29
N LYS A 121 17.89 10.52 -5.42
CA LYS A 121 17.23 10.89 -6.69
C LYS A 121 16.85 9.71 -7.57
N ARG A 122 17.42 8.53 -7.32
CA ARG A 122 17.16 7.30 -8.11
C ARG A 122 16.56 6.24 -7.23
N VAL A 123 15.48 5.62 -7.71
CA VAL A 123 14.75 4.56 -7.03
C VAL A 123 14.77 3.32 -7.92
N ASN A 124 15.05 2.17 -7.33
CA ASN A 124 14.94 0.89 -8.02
C ASN A 124 13.50 0.36 -7.92
N LEU A 125 12.68 0.62 -8.93
CA LEU A 125 11.28 0.22 -8.95
C LEU A 125 11.11 -1.31 -8.96
N GLY A 126 12.01 -2.04 -9.61
CA GLY A 126 12.00 -3.50 -9.60
C GLY A 126 12.18 -4.08 -8.19
N ARG A 127 13.09 -3.49 -7.39
CA ARG A 127 13.28 -3.85 -5.98
C ARG A 127 12.07 -3.47 -5.12
N MET A 128 11.47 -2.31 -5.35
CA MET A 128 10.22 -1.93 -4.67
C MET A 128 9.10 -2.92 -4.97
N ARG A 129 8.95 -3.35 -6.23
CA ARG A 129 7.96 -4.34 -6.62
C ARG A 129 8.20 -5.69 -5.93
N ALA A 130 9.43 -6.15 -5.89
CA ALA A 130 9.79 -7.39 -5.19
C ALA A 130 9.45 -7.33 -3.70
N ASN A 131 9.81 -6.23 -3.02
CA ASN A 131 9.46 -6.01 -1.61
C ASN A 131 7.95 -5.90 -1.37
N ALA A 132 7.20 -5.30 -2.30
CA ALA A 132 5.75 -5.22 -2.20
C ALA A 132 5.08 -6.60 -2.36
N ILE A 133 5.59 -7.44 -3.26
CA ILE A 133 5.13 -8.82 -3.43
C ILE A 133 5.40 -9.63 -2.15
N GLU A 134 6.63 -9.60 -1.65
CA GLU A 134 7.00 -10.30 -0.42
C GLU A 134 6.14 -9.88 0.76
N ALA A 135 5.92 -8.58 0.95
CA ALA A 135 5.04 -8.09 2.01
C ALA A 135 3.59 -8.58 1.84
N ALA A 136 3.04 -8.56 0.62
CA ALA A 136 1.69 -9.04 0.36
C ALA A 136 1.54 -10.55 0.62
N GLU A 137 2.57 -11.34 0.28
CA GLU A 137 2.64 -12.77 0.60
C GLU A 137 2.60 -13.02 2.11
N GLN A 138 3.33 -12.22 2.89
CA GLN A 138 3.41 -12.37 4.35
C GLN A 138 2.15 -11.89 5.08
N CYS A 139 1.59 -10.74 4.70
CA CYS A 139 0.49 -10.12 5.46
C CYS A 139 -0.91 -10.49 4.98
N GLY A 140 -1.04 -11.28 3.93
CA GLY A 140 -2.36 -11.74 3.46
C GLY A 140 -3.13 -10.73 2.62
N VAL A 141 -2.50 -9.66 2.16
CA VAL A 141 -3.09 -8.72 1.20
C VAL A 141 -3.20 -9.38 -0.18
N LEU A 142 -4.33 -9.18 -0.87
CA LEU A 142 -4.57 -9.77 -2.19
C LEU A 142 -4.18 -8.84 -3.34
N SER A 143 -4.13 -7.54 -3.10
CA SER A 143 -3.83 -6.53 -4.11
C SER A 143 -2.44 -5.95 -3.91
N LEU A 144 -1.65 -5.90 -4.97
CA LEU A 144 -0.36 -5.20 -4.94
C LEU A 144 -0.58 -3.71 -5.19
N PRO A 145 0.17 -2.83 -4.50
CA PRO A 145 0.12 -1.41 -4.81
C PRO A 145 0.68 -1.12 -6.20
N GLU A 146 0.11 -0.12 -6.86
CA GLU A 146 0.73 0.47 -8.05
C GLU A 146 2.03 1.17 -7.63
N ILE A 147 3.14 0.85 -8.31
CA ILE A 147 4.44 1.49 -8.08
C ILE A 147 4.69 2.46 -9.22
N SER A 148 4.63 3.75 -8.89
CA SER A 148 4.77 4.83 -9.86
C SER A 148 6.22 5.28 -10.02
N GLU A 149 6.54 5.80 -11.20
CA GLU A 149 7.85 6.44 -11.46
C GLU A 149 8.06 7.65 -10.55
N PRO A 150 9.31 7.92 -10.12
CA PRO A 150 9.61 9.12 -9.36
C PRO A 150 9.17 10.39 -10.09
N THR A 151 8.55 11.30 -9.35
CA THR A 151 8.10 12.58 -9.91
C THR A 151 8.55 13.75 -9.03
N THR A 152 8.54 14.96 -9.56
CA THR A 152 8.84 16.15 -8.76
C THR A 152 7.67 16.52 -7.85
N PHE A 153 7.95 17.16 -6.71
CA PHE A 153 6.94 17.66 -5.79
C PHE A 153 5.83 18.45 -6.52
N ARG A 154 6.20 19.41 -7.36
CA ARG A 154 5.24 20.24 -8.11
C ARG A 154 4.32 19.42 -9.01
N ARG A 155 4.85 18.41 -9.70
CA ARG A 155 4.05 17.52 -10.54
C ARG A 155 3.14 16.62 -9.72
N ALA A 156 3.64 16.06 -8.60
CA ALA A 156 2.84 15.23 -7.71
C ALA A 156 1.62 15.99 -7.19
N ILE A 157 1.81 17.23 -6.74
CA ILE A 157 0.74 18.09 -6.23
C ILE A 157 -0.24 18.49 -7.34
N ALA A 158 0.25 18.86 -8.52
CA ALA A 158 -0.60 19.23 -9.66
C ALA A 158 -1.45 18.06 -10.18
N ALA A 159 -0.95 16.84 -10.10
CA ALA A 159 -1.66 15.63 -10.53
C ALA A 159 -2.67 15.10 -9.50
N ARG A 160 -2.69 15.66 -8.28
CA ARG A 160 -3.62 15.24 -7.23
C ARG A 160 -5.06 15.61 -7.60
N LYS A 161 -5.98 14.67 -7.50
CA LYS A 161 -7.41 14.97 -7.62
C LYS A 161 -7.85 15.87 -6.46
N PRO A 162 -8.60 16.95 -6.70
CA PRO A 162 -9.01 17.89 -5.64
C PRO A 162 -9.87 17.26 -4.53
N ASP A 163 -10.61 16.21 -4.84
CA ASP A 163 -11.47 15.47 -3.92
C ASP A 163 -10.70 14.47 -3.01
N ARG A 164 -9.46 14.14 -3.36
CA ARG A 164 -8.60 13.28 -2.52
C ARG A 164 -8.12 14.04 -1.30
N LEU A 165 -8.42 13.54 -0.11
CA LEU A 165 -7.86 14.07 1.14
C LEU A 165 -6.36 13.81 1.19
N LEU A 166 -5.56 14.88 1.28
CA LEU A 166 -4.11 14.79 1.46
C LEU A 166 -3.76 15.06 2.92
N VAL A 167 -3.20 14.05 3.57
CA VAL A 167 -2.57 14.18 4.88
C VAL A 167 -1.07 14.34 4.66
N PHE A 168 -0.44 15.39 5.18
CA PHE A 168 1.02 15.48 5.14
C PHE A 168 1.59 15.63 6.54
N CYS A 169 2.65 14.87 6.81
CA CYS A 169 3.39 14.95 8.06
C CYS A 169 4.24 16.21 8.07
N ASP A 170 4.01 17.06 9.07
CA ASP A 170 4.71 18.33 9.22
C ASP A 170 5.11 18.51 10.69
N GLU A 171 6.41 18.55 10.96
CA GLU A 171 6.95 18.75 12.30
C GLU A 171 6.60 20.11 12.91
N ASP A 172 6.35 21.11 12.05
CA ASP A 172 5.96 22.45 12.46
C ASP A 172 4.44 22.65 12.57
N ALA A 173 3.65 21.58 12.46
CA ALA A 173 2.22 21.67 12.62
C ALA A 173 1.85 21.97 14.09
N GLU A 174 0.98 22.96 14.29
CA GLU A 174 0.47 23.33 15.63
C GLU A 174 -0.49 22.28 16.21
N VAL A 175 -0.91 21.32 15.42
CA VAL A 175 -1.89 20.30 15.82
C VAL A 175 -1.31 19.42 16.91
N LYS A 176 -1.95 19.43 18.07
CA LYS A 176 -1.54 18.64 19.25
C LYS A 176 -2.13 17.23 19.28
N ASP A 177 -3.32 17.03 18.68
CA ASP A 177 -4.02 15.74 18.63
C ASP A 177 -4.19 15.29 17.16
N PRO A 178 -3.38 14.34 16.70
CA PRO A 178 -3.47 13.83 15.33
C PRO A 178 -4.77 13.07 15.05
N VAL A 179 -5.37 12.44 16.07
CA VAL A 179 -6.64 11.70 15.90
C VAL A 179 -7.79 12.69 15.69
N ALA A 180 -7.86 13.76 16.49
CA ALA A 180 -8.86 14.80 16.32
C ALA A 180 -8.76 15.48 14.95
N ALA A 181 -7.55 15.82 14.50
CA ALA A 181 -7.34 16.44 13.18
C ALA A 181 -7.84 15.56 12.01
N LEU A 182 -7.64 14.26 12.09
CA LEU A 182 -8.13 13.31 11.09
C LEU A 182 -9.66 13.12 11.19
N ALA A 183 -10.21 13.10 12.40
CA ALA A 183 -11.64 12.97 12.62
C ALA A 183 -12.40 14.21 12.11
N ASP A 184 -11.89 15.40 12.34
CA ASP A 184 -12.46 16.66 11.84
C ASP A 184 -12.47 16.70 10.32
N ALA A 185 -11.38 16.25 9.67
CA ALA A 185 -11.31 16.17 8.22
C ALA A 185 -12.33 15.18 7.62
N ARG A 186 -12.68 14.13 8.36
CA ARG A 186 -13.73 13.18 7.98
C ARG A 186 -15.13 13.80 8.01
N LEU A 187 -15.37 14.67 8.95
CA LEU A 187 -16.67 15.32 9.18
C LEU A 187 -16.83 16.58 8.31
N ALA A 188 -15.73 17.15 7.82
CA ALA A 188 -15.79 18.33 6.98
C ALA A 188 -16.58 18.01 5.71
N PRO A 189 -17.66 18.75 5.40
CA PRO A 189 -18.31 18.60 4.12
C PRO A 189 -17.27 18.94 3.07
N SER A 190 -16.90 17.96 2.26
CA SER A 190 -16.04 18.21 1.11
C SER A 190 -16.77 19.21 0.22
N ALA A 191 -16.32 20.45 0.21
CA ALA A 191 -16.95 21.55 -0.50
C ALA A 191 -17.01 21.34 -2.03
N MET A 192 -16.61 20.17 -2.53
CA MET A 192 -16.53 19.83 -3.95
C MET A 192 -16.90 18.36 -4.28
N LEU A 193 -17.50 17.61 -3.37
CA LEU A 193 -18.17 16.39 -3.83
C LEU A 193 -19.46 16.80 -4.53
N PRO A 194 -19.68 16.44 -5.81
CA PRO A 194 -21.01 16.54 -6.37
C PRO A 194 -21.93 15.74 -5.45
N LEU A 195 -22.98 16.39 -4.95
CA LEU A 195 -24.07 15.77 -4.20
C LEU A 195 -24.78 14.73 -5.11
N THR A 196 -24.16 13.64 -5.40
CA THR A 196 -24.89 12.42 -5.64
C THR A 196 -25.41 12.02 -4.27
N MET A 197 -26.67 12.35 -3.99
CA MET A 197 -27.42 11.92 -2.82
C MET A 197 -27.03 10.46 -2.55
N PRO A 198 -26.57 10.12 -1.31
CA PRO A 198 -26.36 8.72 -0.97
C PRO A 198 -27.71 8.03 -1.17
N GLN A 199 -27.77 7.05 -2.06
CA GLN A 199 -28.90 6.15 -2.09
C GLN A 199 -28.93 5.49 -0.70
N ALA A 200 -30.01 5.75 0.02
CA ALA A 200 -30.18 5.23 1.37
C ALA A 200 -29.97 3.72 1.37
N GLY A 201 -28.90 3.24 2.04
CA GLY A 201 -28.62 1.81 2.26
C GLY A 201 -27.47 1.19 1.47
N GLY A 202 -26.73 1.93 0.63
CA GLY A 202 -25.49 1.42 -0.01
C GLY A 202 -24.26 1.53 0.90
N PRO A 203 -23.28 0.62 0.79
CA PRO A 203 -22.01 0.77 1.51
C PRO A 203 -21.34 2.09 1.06
N GLN A 204 -21.09 2.98 2.03
CA GLN A 204 -20.38 4.22 1.79
C GLN A 204 -18.94 3.87 1.37
N LEU A 205 -18.55 4.17 0.14
CA LEU A 205 -17.17 3.97 -0.30
C LEU A 205 -16.24 4.79 0.60
N PRO A 206 -15.14 4.21 1.07
CA PRO A 206 -14.16 4.96 1.85
C PRO A 206 -13.61 6.12 1.01
N PRO A 207 -13.27 7.26 1.63
CA PRO A 207 -12.76 8.42 0.91
C PRO A 207 -11.45 8.09 0.20
N ALA A 208 -11.20 8.77 -0.93
CA ALA A 208 -9.89 8.74 -1.58
C ALA A 208 -8.87 9.46 -0.70
N LEU A 209 -7.83 8.76 -0.27
CA LEU A 209 -6.84 9.23 0.69
C LEU A 209 -5.45 9.33 0.07
N ALA A 210 -4.66 10.26 0.55
CA ALA A 210 -3.22 10.30 0.28
C ALA A 210 -2.46 10.69 1.53
N LEU A 211 -1.34 10.04 1.78
CA LEU A 211 -0.34 10.43 2.77
C LEU A 211 0.89 10.98 2.05
N LEU A 212 1.42 12.10 2.50
CA LEU A 212 2.71 12.64 2.05
C LEU A 212 3.66 12.74 3.23
N VAL A 213 4.82 12.09 3.10
CA VAL A 213 5.92 12.16 4.08
C VAL A 213 7.16 12.72 3.40
N GLY A 214 7.69 13.79 3.95
CA GLY A 214 8.90 14.46 3.49
C GLY A 214 10.19 13.68 3.81
N PRO A 215 11.35 14.20 3.35
CA PRO A 215 12.66 13.68 3.73
C PRO A 215 13.00 14.07 5.18
N GLU A 216 14.13 13.55 5.68
CA GLU A 216 14.64 13.87 7.02
C GLU A 216 14.91 15.38 7.24
N GLY A 217 15.15 16.14 6.17
CA GLY A 217 15.34 17.61 6.22
C GLY A 217 14.02 18.39 6.12
N GLY A 218 12.86 17.73 6.18
CA GLY A 218 11.55 18.37 6.06
C GLY A 218 11.23 18.92 4.67
N PHE A 219 10.13 19.64 4.55
CA PHE A 219 9.75 20.36 3.34
C PHE A 219 10.40 21.75 3.33
N ALA A 220 10.79 22.23 2.15
CA ALA A 220 11.21 23.62 1.99
C ALA A 220 10.02 24.56 2.24
N GLU A 221 10.30 25.80 2.59
CA GLU A 221 9.28 26.80 2.95
C GLU A 221 8.26 27.02 1.82
N ASP A 222 8.73 27.10 0.57
CA ASP A 222 7.85 27.22 -0.61
C ASP A 222 7.00 25.97 -0.87
N GLU A 223 7.55 24.77 -0.61
CA GLU A 223 6.81 23.50 -0.68
C GLU A 223 5.72 23.44 0.40
N ARG A 224 6.06 23.79 1.64
CA ARG A 224 5.12 23.86 2.76
C ARG A 224 4.01 24.87 2.51
N ALA A 225 4.37 26.08 2.05
CA ALA A 225 3.40 27.11 1.70
C ALA A 225 2.48 26.69 0.54
N ALA A 226 3.00 25.92 -0.43
CA ALA A 226 2.21 25.37 -1.53
C ALA A 226 1.23 24.32 -1.02
N LEU A 227 1.64 23.41 -0.11
CA LEU A 227 0.76 22.41 0.50
C LEU A 227 -0.39 23.08 1.27
N GLN A 228 -0.10 24.07 2.08
CA GLN A 228 -1.11 24.76 2.92
C GLN A 228 -2.22 25.48 2.12
N LYS A 229 -1.96 25.80 0.87
CA LYS A 229 -2.94 26.44 -0.04
C LYS A 229 -3.86 25.43 -0.74
N LEU A 230 -3.61 24.13 -0.60
CA LEU A 230 -4.42 23.12 -1.27
C LEU A 230 -5.78 22.92 -0.58
N PRO A 231 -6.84 22.63 -1.33
CA PRO A 231 -8.08 22.15 -0.74
C PRO A 231 -7.92 20.72 -0.22
N ASN A 232 -8.75 20.32 0.73
CA ASN A 232 -8.79 18.98 1.31
C ASN A 232 -7.41 18.50 1.78
N ILE A 233 -6.86 19.24 2.73
CA ILE A 233 -5.55 18.96 3.31
C ILE A 233 -5.63 18.88 4.82
N VAL A 234 -4.83 17.97 5.40
CA VAL A 234 -4.57 17.87 6.84
C VAL A 234 -3.07 17.97 7.08
N ARG A 235 -2.67 18.93 7.90
CA ARG A 235 -1.33 18.98 8.47
C ARG A 235 -1.30 18.09 9.71
N LEU A 236 -0.44 17.08 9.72
CA LEU A 236 -0.38 16.11 10.80
C LEU A 236 0.93 16.23 11.56
N SER A 237 0.85 16.62 12.83
CA SER A 237 1.95 16.48 13.78
C SER A 237 1.88 15.11 14.43
N LEU A 238 3.00 14.41 14.51
CA LEU A 238 3.11 13.08 15.14
C LEU A 238 3.71 13.15 16.56
N GLY A 239 3.47 14.25 17.25
CA GLY A 239 3.86 14.47 18.64
C GLY A 239 5.19 15.23 18.78
N PRO A 240 5.73 15.34 20.02
CA PRO A 240 6.82 16.25 20.34
C PRO A 240 8.22 15.76 19.95
N ARG A 241 8.33 14.58 19.38
CA ARG A 241 9.61 13.98 18.97
C ARG A 241 9.77 14.03 17.46
N ILE A 242 10.99 14.31 17.00
CA ILE A 242 11.33 14.16 15.58
C ILE A 242 11.38 12.68 15.25
N LEU A 243 10.45 12.23 14.40
CA LEU A 243 10.42 10.86 13.90
C LEU A 243 11.22 10.77 12.60
N ARG A 244 11.87 9.64 12.39
CA ARG A 244 12.41 9.32 11.06
C ARG A 244 11.29 9.13 10.06
N ALA A 245 11.54 9.39 8.78
CA ALA A 245 10.51 9.34 7.74
C ALA A 245 9.82 7.96 7.63
N ASP A 246 10.56 6.86 7.81
CA ASP A 246 9.99 5.51 7.86
C ASP A 246 9.07 5.30 9.07
N THR A 247 9.46 5.77 10.26
CA THR A 247 8.61 5.73 11.46
C THR A 247 7.39 6.64 11.32
N ALA A 248 7.58 7.85 10.78
CA ALA A 248 6.47 8.78 10.53
C ALA A 248 5.44 8.18 9.56
N ALA A 249 5.90 7.48 8.51
CA ALA A 249 5.04 6.80 7.56
C ALA A 249 4.16 5.74 8.24
N VAL A 250 4.76 4.84 9.04
CA VAL A 250 4.01 3.79 9.75
C VAL A 250 3.01 4.39 10.72
N ALA A 251 3.43 5.38 11.51
CA ALA A 251 2.56 6.03 12.49
C ALA A 251 1.38 6.75 11.83
N ALA A 252 1.64 7.53 10.77
CA ALA A 252 0.59 8.25 10.05
C ALA A 252 -0.37 7.29 9.32
N LEU A 253 0.14 6.25 8.65
CA LEU A 253 -0.70 5.24 8.01
C LEU A 253 -1.58 4.52 9.02
N ALA A 254 -1.06 4.13 10.19
CA ALA A 254 -1.84 3.49 11.24
C ALA A 254 -2.97 4.39 11.75
N LEU A 255 -2.69 5.68 12.01
CA LEU A 255 -3.69 6.65 12.40
C LEU A 255 -4.75 6.86 11.30
N MET A 256 -4.32 6.98 10.05
CA MET A 256 -5.25 7.11 8.92
C MET A 256 -6.14 5.87 8.78
N GLN A 257 -5.60 4.66 8.92
CA GLN A 257 -6.39 3.43 8.87
C GLN A 257 -7.41 3.35 10.01
N ALA A 258 -7.01 3.72 11.22
CA ALA A 258 -7.89 3.69 12.38
C ALA A 258 -9.03 4.74 12.32
N VAL A 259 -8.78 5.93 11.75
CA VAL A 259 -9.75 7.03 11.75
C VAL A 259 -10.52 7.14 10.43
N LEU A 260 -9.85 6.93 9.30
CA LEU A 260 -10.38 7.16 7.94
C LEU A 260 -10.51 5.90 7.11
N GLY A 261 -9.74 4.85 7.43
CA GLY A 261 -9.56 3.65 6.63
C GLY A 261 -10.47 2.48 7.02
N ASP A 262 -9.95 1.27 6.90
CA ASP A 262 -10.66 0.00 6.99
C ASP A 262 -10.43 -0.79 8.31
N TRP A 263 -9.72 -0.21 9.28
CA TRP A 263 -9.51 -0.83 10.60
C TRP A 263 -10.71 -0.65 11.55
N ARG A 264 -11.93 -0.68 11.04
CA ARG A 264 -13.18 -0.45 11.80
C ARG A 264 -14.13 -1.61 11.69
#